data_74a7d613cf39763432938aa58089152a
#
_entry.id   74a7d613cf39763432938aa58089152a
#
_cell.length_a   1.000
_cell.length_b   1.000
_cell.length_c   1.000
_cell.angle_alpha   90.00
_cell.angle_beta   90.00
_cell.angle_gamma   90.00
#
_symmetry.space_group_name_H-M   'P 1'
#
loop_
_entity.id
_entity.type
_entity.pdbx_description
1 polymer ?
#
loop_
_entity_poly.entity_id
_entity_poly.type
_entity_poly.pdbx_seq_one_letter_code
_entity_poly.pdbx_strand_id
1 'polypeptide(L)'
;MKDAAHILVVDDDPGIGQMLTRALARHGFQVDATTSADEAIEKAETGSYDAALVDLVMPEHNGADLAAALRRQVPGLPIGLMTGYFNSPLIPQFEKSGMAVFKKPVLIQDLVEFLQREIS
;
A
#
# COMPACT_ATOMS: atom_id res chain seq x y z
N MET A 1 12.22 1.12 23.07
CA MET A 1 12.37 1.59 21.68
C MET A 1 11.38 0.85 20.80
N LYS A 2 10.59 1.60 20.03
CA LYS A 2 9.63 0.97 19.12
C LYS A 2 10.35 0.36 17.93
N ASP A 3 9.90 -0.81 17.51
CA ASP A 3 10.35 -1.38 16.25
C ASP A 3 9.84 -0.52 15.09
N ALA A 4 10.57 -0.52 14.00
CA ALA A 4 10.14 0.18 12.80
C ALA A 4 8.81 -0.37 12.31
N ALA A 5 7.90 0.50 11.91
CA ALA A 5 6.64 0.09 11.30
C ALA A 5 6.93 -0.64 9.99
N HIS A 6 6.19 -1.70 9.72
CA HIS A 6 6.41 -2.59 8.60
C HIS A 6 5.35 -2.39 7.53
N ILE A 7 5.76 -2.00 6.34
CA ILE A 7 4.88 -1.61 5.24
C ILE A 7 5.01 -2.60 4.09
N LEU A 8 3.87 -3.07 3.58
CA LEU A 8 3.83 -3.90 2.38
C LEU A 8 3.53 -3.00 1.19
N VAL A 9 4.38 -3.06 0.16
CA VAL A 9 4.19 -2.30 -1.07
C VAL A 9 3.96 -3.27 -2.22
N VAL A 10 2.86 -3.10 -2.94
CA VAL A 10 2.51 -3.95 -4.08
C VAL A 10 2.33 -3.07 -5.31
N ASP A 11 3.23 -3.22 -6.28
CA ASP A 11 3.21 -2.48 -7.54
C ASP A 11 3.89 -3.34 -8.60
N ASP A 12 3.27 -3.45 -9.79
CA ASP A 12 3.82 -4.27 -10.87
C ASP A 12 5.10 -3.67 -11.46
N ASP A 13 5.39 -2.42 -11.18
CA ASP A 13 6.66 -1.79 -11.59
C ASP A 13 7.68 -1.96 -10.47
N PRO A 14 8.73 -2.80 -10.67
CA PRO A 14 9.73 -3.01 -9.64
C PRO A 14 10.52 -1.75 -9.30
N GLY A 15 10.62 -0.81 -10.22
CA GLY A 15 11.28 0.47 -9.95
C GLY A 15 10.56 1.29 -8.91
N ILE A 16 9.23 1.27 -8.93
CA ILE A 16 8.43 1.97 -7.92
C ILE A 16 8.61 1.31 -6.55
N GLY A 17 8.58 -0.01 -6.48
CA GLY A 17 8.82 -0.72 -5.24
C GLY A 17 10.18 -0.42 -4.64
N GLN A 18 11.23 -0.38 -5.48
CA GLN A 18 12.57 -0.03 -5.03
C GLN A 18 12.66 1.41 -4.53
N MET A 19 12.06 2.33 -5.28
CA MET A 19 12.06 3.74 -4.91
C MET A 19 11.35 3.97 -3.58
N LEU A 20 10.18 3.36 -3.40
CA LEU A 20 9.42 3.50 -2.16
C LEU A 20 10.15 2.86 -0.99
N THR A 21 10.78 1.71 -1.21
CA THR A 21 11.57 1.05 -0.15
C THR A 21 12.65 1.99 0.38
N ARG A 22 13.39 2.62 -0.51
CA ARG A 22 14.47 3.54 -0.11
C ARG A 22 13.94 4.81 0.53
N ALA A 23 12.92 5.41 -0.08
CA ALA A 23 12.37 6.67 0.40
C ALA A 23 11.72 6.53 1.78
N LEU A 24 10.94 5.47 1.96
CA LEU A 24 10.26 5.26 3.24
C LEU A 24 11.23 4.80 4.33
N ALA A 25 12.29 4.08 3.98
CA ALA A 25 13.31 3.70 4.95
C ALA A 25 13.96 4.93 5.59
N ARG A 26 14.10 6.02 4.84
CA ARG A 26 14.66 7.28 5.37
C ARG A 26 13.77 7.90 6.43
N HIS A 27 12.50 7.53 6.47
CA HIS A 27 11.55 8.00 7.46
C HIS A 27 11.30 6.97 8.56
N GLY A 28 12.12 5.93 8.64
CA GLY A 28 12.06 4.95 9.71
C GLY A 28 11.13 3.77 9.46
N PHE A 29 10.61 3.61 8.23
CA PHE A 29 9.74 2.47 7.90
C PHE A 29 10.55 1.31 7.34
N GLN A 30 10.14 0.10 7.68
CA GLN A 30 10.66 -1.11 7.08
C GLN A 30 9.70 -1.52 5.97
N VAL A 31 10.20 -1.75 4.76
CA VAL A 31 9.34 -2.00 3.59
C VAL A 31 9.66 -3.34 2.96
N ASP A 32 8.63 -4.12 2.70
CA ASP A 32 8.69 -5.29 1.82
C ASP A 32 7.91 -4.95 0.56
N ALA A 33 8.57 -5.00 -0.59
CA ALA A 33 7.94 -4.71 -1.86
C ALA A 33 7.80 -5.98 -2.69
N THR A 34 6.67 -6.10 -3.39
CA THR A 34 6.44 -7.21 -4.31
C THR A 34 5.73 -6.71 -5.55
N THR A 35 5.92 -7.41 -6.67
CA THR A 35 5.22 -7.12 -7.93
C THR A 35 4.05 -8.07 -8.15
N SER A 36 3.81 -9.01 -7.25
CA SER A 36 2.82 -10.08 -7.39
C SER A 36 1.73 -9.94 -6.32
N ALA A 37 0.47 -9.92 -6.75
CA ALA A 37 -0.67 -9.91 -5.83
C ALA A 37 -0.71 -11.20 -4.99
N ASP A 38 -0.42 -12.35 -5.60
CA ASP A 38 -0.41 -13.62 -4.88
C ASP A 38 0.67 -13.63 -3.80
N GLU A 39 1.86 -13.14 -4.13
CA GLU A 39 2.93 -13.03 -3.14
C GLU A 39 2.57 -12.08 -2.01
N ALA A 40 1.87 -10.98 -2.35
CA ALA A 40 1.42 -10.03 -1.33
C ALA A 40 0.48 -10.70 -0.32
N ILE A 41 -0.44 -11.52 -0.79
CA ILE A 41 -1.36 -12.25 0.08
C ILE A 41 -0.58 -13.24 0.97
N GLU A 42 0.37 -13.97 0.40
CA GLU A 42 1.20 -14.89 1.18
C GLU A 42 2.00 -14.16 2.26
N LYS A 43 2.58 -13.02 1.91
CA LYS A 43 3.34 -12.21 2.88
C LYS A 43 2.44 -11.72 4.00
N ALA A 44 1.21 -11.33 3.68
CA ALA A 44 0.26 -10.86 4.70
C ALA A 44 -0.15 -11.97 5.65
N GLU A 45 -0.19 -13.21 5.18
CA GLU A 45 -0.52 -14.36 6.04
C GLU A 45 0.55 -14.64 7.09
N THR A 46 1.82 -14.45 6.74
CA THR A 46 2.94 -14.83 7.58
C THR A 46 3.64 -13.66 8.24
N GLY A 47 3.46 -12.46 7.72
CA GLY A 47 4.11 -11.26 8.22
C GLY A 47 3.19 -10.44 9.11
N SER A 48 3.79 -9.48 9.80
CA SER A 48 3.06 -8.50 10.59
C SER A 48 3.23 -7.15 9.94
N TYR A 49 2.26 -6.75 9.14
CA TYR A 49 2.31 -5.45 8.47
C TYR A 49 1.42 -4.45 9.18
N ASP A 50 1.91 -3.23 9.28
CA ASP A 50 1.19 -2.12 9.90
C ASP A 50 0.38 -1.32 8.89
N ALA A 51 0.72 -1.42 7.62
CA ALA A 51 -0.01 -0.78 6.52
C ALA A 51 0.40 -1.40 5.20
N ALA A 52 -0.40 -1.15 4.15
CA ALA A 52 -0.08 -1.57 2.79
C ALA A 52 -0.30 -0.42 1.82
N LEU A 53 0.56 -0.34 0.81
CA LEU A 53 0.42 0.58 -0.32
C LEU A 53 0.27 -0.28 -1.57
N VAL A 54 -0.85 -0.14 -2.27
CA VAL A 54 -1.24 -1.05 -3.34
C VAL A 54 -1.53 -0.28 -4.61
N ASP A 55 -0.89 -0.69 -5.71
CA ASP A 55 -1.22 -0.16 -7.03
C ASP A 55 -2.64 -0.61 -7.43
N LEU A 56 -3.49 0.34 -7.76
CA LEU A 56 -4.87 0.06 -8.11
C LEU A 56 -4.99 -0.71 -9.44
N VAL A 57 -4.07 -0.48 -10.36
CA VAL A 57 -4.12 -1.12 -11.69
C VAL A 57 -2.87 -1.97 -11.91
N MET A 58 -3.07 -3.29 -11.96
CA MET A 58 -2.00 -4.24 -12.26
C MET A 58 -2.48 -5.20 -13.34
N PRO A 59 -1.56 -5.70 -14.23
CA PRO A 59 -1.96 -6.49 -15.39
C PRO A 59 -2.80 -7.73 -15.08
N GLU A 60 -2.49 -8.42 -13.99
CA GLU A 60 -3.14 -9.70 -13.68
C GLU A 60 -4.19 -9.61 -12.58
N HIS A 61 -4.22 -8.51 -11.84
CA HIS A 61 -5.09 -8.36 -10.69
C HIS A 61 -5.61 -6.95 -10.56
N ASN A 62 -6.84 -6.85 -10.09
CA ASN A 62 -7.43 -5.59 -9.72
C ASN A 62 -6.95 -5.22 -8.33
N GLY A 63 -6.38 -4.02 -8.16
CA GLY A 63 -5.89 -3.56 -6.86
C GLY A 63 -6.97 -3.47 -5.80
N ALA A 64 -8.22 -3.20 -6.20
CA ALA A 64 -9.35 -3.18 -5.26
C ALA A 64 -9.63 -4.57 -4.69
N ASP A 65 -9.56 -5.60 -5.53
CA ASP A 65 -9.75 -6.98 -5.07
C ASP A 65 -8.61 -7.41 -4.15
N LEU A 66 -7.39 -7.03 -4.48
CA LEU A 66 -6.25 -7.30 -3.63
C LEU A 66 -6.39 -6.60 -2.28
N ALA A 67 -6.77 -5.34 -2.26
CA ALA A 67 -6.96 -4.59 -1.03
C ALA A 67 -8.02 -5.25 -0.14
N ALA A 68 -9.12 -5.71 -0.74
CA ALA A 68 -10.15 -6.43 0.00
C ALA A 68 -9.62 -7.74 0.59
N ALA A 69 -8.81 -8.47 -0.19
CA ALA A 69 -8.19 -9.71 0.29
C ALA A 69 -7.25 -9.45 1.46
N LEU A 70 -6.45 -8.40 1.38
CA LEU A 70 -5.52 -8.03 2.45
C LEU A 70 -6.28 -7.66 3.73
N ARG A 71 -7.40 -6.96 3.63
CA ARG A 71 -8.21 -6.63 4.80
C ARG A 71 -8.91 -7.84 5.41
N ARG A 72 -9.21 -8.85 4.61
CA ARG A 72 -9.72 -10.11 5.17
C ARG A 72 -8.65 -10.83 5.96
N GLN A 73 -7.39 -10.80 5.50
CA GLN A 73 -6.25 -11.39 6.20
C GLN A 73 -5.90 -10.61 7.47
N VAL A 74 -5.91 -9.29 7.37
CA VAL A 74 -5.51 -8.39 8.46
C VAL A 74 -6.61 -7.36 8.64
N PRO A 75 -7.65 -7.66 9.46
CA PRO A 75 -8.74 -6.71 9.70
C PRO A 75 -8.22 -5.39 10.25
N GLY A 76 -8.70 -4.30 9.69
CA GLY A 76 -8.30 -2.97 10.11
C GLY A 76 -6.99 -2.48 9.52
N LEU A 77 -6.37 -3.24 8.63
CA LEU A 77 -5.11 -2.83 7.98
C LEU A 77 -5.30 -1.51 7.22
N PRO A 78 -4.53 -0.46 7.56
CA PRO A 78 -4.54 0.77 6.77
C PRO A 78 -4.02 0.50 5.37
N ILE A 79 -4.78 0.92 4.35
CA ILE A 79 -4.41 0.69 2.95
C ILE A 79 -4.44 2.01 2.19
N GLY A 80 -3.33 2.32 1.52
CA GLY A 80 -3.25 3.40 0.55
C GLY A 80 -3.23 2.81 -0.85
N LEU A 81 -4.18 3.23 -1.69
CA LEU A 81 -4.23 2.84 -3.09
C LEU A 81 -3.48 3.88 -3.92
N MET A 82 -2.68 3.42 -4.85
CA MET A 82 -1.93 4.30 -5.75
C MET A 82 -2.48 4.13 -7.16
N THR A 83 -2.75 5.23 -7.86
CA THR A 83 -3.33 5.15 -9.20
C THR A 83 -2.95 6.33 -10.08
N GLY A 84 -2.72 6.06 -11.37
CA GLY A 84 -2.61 7.10 -12.39
C GLY A 84 -3.97 7.58 -12.90
N TYR A 85 -5.04 6.87 -12.56
CA TYR A 85 -6.40 7.15 -13.03
C TYR A 85 -7.22 7.84 -11.93
N PHE A 86 -6.76 9.02 -11.51
CA PHE A 86 -7.35 9.72 -10.37
C PHE A 86 -8.78 10.20 -10.62
N ASN A 87 -9.21 10.25 -11.87
CA ASN A 87 -10.58 10.66 -12.23
C ASN A 87 -11.56 9.48 -12.29
N SER A 88 -11.14 8.30 -11.86
CA SER A 88 -12.01 7.12 -11.86
C SER A 88 -13.25 7.37 -10.98
N PRO A 89 -14.45 6.99 -11.45
CA PRO A 89 -15.66 7.10 -10.63
C PRO A 89 -15.67 6.16 -9.43
N LEU A 90 -14.71 5.22 -9.36
CA LEU A 90 -14.59 4.28 -8.25
C LEU A 90 -13.87 4.90 -7.04
N ILE A 91 -13.13 6.01 -7.23
CA ILE A 91 -12.35 6.63 -6.14
C ILE A 91 -13.21 6.95 -4.90
N PRO A 92 -14.41 7.56 -5.03
CA PRO A 92 -15.22 7.83 -3.84
C PRO A 92 -15.61 6.57 -3.07
N GLN A 93 -15.80 5.44 -3.75
CA GLN A 93 -16.13 4.17 -3.08
C GLN A 93 -14.95 3.68 -2.23
N PHE A 94 -13.73 3.80 -2.73
CA PHE A 94 -12.55 3.40 -1.96
C PHE A 94 -12.37 4.29 -0.74
N GLU A 95 -12.56 5.59 -0.90
CA GLU A 95 -12.46 6.52 0.22
C GLU A 95 -13.52 6.24 1.29
N LYS A 96 -14.75 5.90 0.87
CA LYS A 96 -15.82 5.53 1.80
C LYS A 96 -15.50 4.26 2.59
N SER A 97 -14.75 3.33 1.99
CA SER A 97 -14.36 2.10 2.70
C SER A 97 -13.14 2.31 3.60
N GLY A 98 -12.69 3.54 3.78
CA GLY A 98 -11.61 3.87 4.69
C GLY A 98 -10.22 3.73 4.09
N MET A 99 -10.13 3.59 2.76
CA MET A 99 -8.84 3.54 2.07
C MET A 99 -8.46 4.93 1.58
N ALA A 100 -7.19 5.28 1.71
CA ALA A 100 -6.66 6.49 1.12
C ALA A 100 -6.30 6.24 -0.35
N VAL A 101 -6.39 7.26 -1.19
CA VAL A 101 -6.05 7.15 -2.61
C VAL A 101 -5.01 8.20 -2.95
N PHE A 102 -3.91 7.76 -3.57
CA PHE A 102 -2.79 8.62 -3.94
C PHE A 102 -2.61 8.61 -5.45
N LYS A 103 -2.52 9.80 -6.03
CA LYS A 103 -2.30 9.97 -7.46
C LYS A 103 -0.84 9.68 -7.81
N LYS A 104 -0.61 8.93 -8.87
CA LYS A 104 0.73 8.74 -9.43
C LYS A 104 1.10 9.91 -10.36
N PRO A 105 2.34 10.38 -10.33
CA PRO A 105 3.42 9.93 -9.46
C PRO A 105 3.16 10.34 -8.01
N VAL A 106 3.36 9.38 -7.10
CA VAL A 106 3.08 9.64 -5.68
C VAL A 106 4.13 10.57 -5.09
N LEU A 107 3.67 11.42 -4.16
CA LEU A 107 4.57 12.27 -3.39
C LEU A 107 4.91 11.55 -2.09
N ILE A 108 6.19 11.38 -1.83
CA ILE A 108 6.66 10.66 -0.63
C ILE A 108 6.11 11.29 0.63
N GLN A 109 6.07 12.62 0.69
CA GLN A 109 5.54 13.33 1.85
C GLN A 109 4.10 12.94 2.15
N ASP A 110 3.27 12.80 1.12
CA ASP A 110 1.87 12.40 1.31
C ASP A 110 1.75 10.98 1.87
N LEU A 111 2.58 10.07 1.37
CA LEU A 111 2.61 8.69 1.88
C LEU A 111 3.09 8.66 3.34
N VAL A 112 4.13 9.41 3.66
CA VAL A 112 4.66 9.46 5.02
C VAL A 112 3.61 9.99 5.99
N GLU A 113 2.92 11.07 5.63
CA GLU A 113 1.87 11.64 6.47
C GLU A 113 0.75 10.63 6.71
N PHE A 114 0.32 9.93 5.66
CA PHE A 114 -0.69 8.88 5.78
C PHE A 114 -0.23 7.78 6.74
N LEU A 115 0.98 7.27 6.55
CA LEU A 115 1.50 6.18 7.36
C LEU A 115 1.65 6.61 8.83
N GLN A 116 2.18 7.80 9.08
CA GLN A 116 2.35 8.30 10.44
C GLN A 116 1.01 8.47 11.15
N ARG A 117 0.00 8.96 10.43
CA ARG A 117 -1.33 9.16 10.99
C ARG A 117 -2.02 7.84 11.31
N GLU A 118 -1.91 6.85 10.42
CA GLU A 118 -2.64 5.59 10.55
C GLU A 118 -1.97 4.58 11.47
N ILE A 119 -0.66 4.68 11.67
CA ILE A 119 0.11 3.69 12.43
C ILE A 119 0.38 4.14 13.87
N SER A 120 0.16 5.39 14.17
CA SER A 120 0.49 5.96 15.48
C SER A 120 -0.16 5.25 16.69
#